data_23200ad7d4149d1152705553851e32d4
#
_entry.id   23200ad7d4149d1152705553851e32d4
#
_cell.length_a   1.000
_cell.length_b   1.000
_cell.length_c   1.000
_cell.angle_alpha   90.00
_cell.angle_beta   90.00
_cell.angle_gamma   90.00
#
_symmetry.space_group_name_H-M   'P 1'
#
loop_
_entity.id
_entity.type
_entity.pdbx_description
1 polymer ?
#
loop_
_entity_poly.entity_id
_entity_poly.type
_entity_poly.pdbx_seq_one_letter_code
_entity_poly.pdbx_strand_id
1 'polypeptide(L)'
;YSVKELSRHFSISPSHADALRHNYRSNGRNCFNQSSKGLTVKEKTRITLEIVQKVLSLPQASYKYNVPSSTLSKWKNLHKTVGLQGLRFYFETQMKKQKQVDCPAPPKVYDEAYVKKLENELLKARAEVAFLKKLRALIQAEKEK
;
A
#
# COMPACT_ATOMS: atom_id res chain seq x y z
N TYR A 1 8.95 -13.93 32.58
CA TYR A 1 9.15 -15.19 31.86
C TYR A 1 10.35 -15.09 30.93
N SER A 2 11.22 -16.10 30.92
CA SER A 2 12.30 -16.21 29.97
C SER A 2 11.80 -16.58 28.58
N VAL A 3 12.60 -16.30 27.53
CA VAL A 3 12.24 -16.70 26.16
C VAL A 3 12.00 -18.19 26.01
N LYS A 4 12.79 -18.98 26.75
CA LYS A 4 12.68 -20.46 26.79
C LYS A 4 11.36 -20.93 27.42
N GLU A 5 10.91 -20.29 28.48
CA GLU A 5 9.62 -20.59 29.13
C GLU A 5 8.44 -20.24 28.25
N LEU A 6 8.46 -19.02 27.62
CA LEU A 6 7.44 -18.62 26.66
C LEU A 6 7.37 -19.58 25.47
N SER A 7 8.52 -19.97 24.94
CA SER A 7 8.61 -20.89 23.81
C SER A 7 7.97 -22.24 24.14
N ARG A 8 8.23 -22.79 25.32
CA ARG A 8 7.64 -24.07 25.77
C ARG A 8 6.16 -23.96 26.05
N HIS A 9 5.75 -22.90 26.76
CA HIS A 9 4.35 -22.72 27.18
C HIS A 9 3.41 -22.54 26.03
N PHE A 10 3.83 -21.77 25.00
CA PHE A 10 3.00 -21.47 23.83
C PHE A 10 3.34 -22.32 22.59
N SER A 11 4.23 -23.30 22.71
CA SER A 11 4.66 -24.18 21.60
C SER A 11 5.13 -23.39 20.35
N ILE A 12 5.84 -22.29 20.56
CA ILE A 12 6.40 -21.43 19.50
C ILE A 12 7.93 -21.52 19.51
N SER A 13 8.56 -21.23 18.35
CA SER A 13 10.01 -21.23 18.30
C SER A 13 10.63 -20.15 19.21
N PRO A 14 11.82 -20.38 19.80
CA PRO A 14 12.51 -19.39 20.63
C PRO A 14 12.72 -18.04 19.91
N SER A 15 13.07 -18.07 18.62
CA SER A 15 13.23 -16.87 17.80
C SER A 15 11.93 -16.08 17.67
N HIS A 16 10.80 -16.77 17.55
CA HIS A 16 9.48 -16.13 17.48
C HIS A 16 9.09 -15.54 18.83
N ALA A 17 9.33 -16.27 19.93
CA ALA A 17 9.10 -15.77 21.28
C ALA A 17 9.92 -14.51 21.58
N ASP A 18 11.18 -14.47 21.17
CA ASP A 18 12.06 -13.30 21.34
C ASP A 18 11.59 -12.11 20.50
N ALA A 19 11.22 -12.34 19.25
CA ALA A 19 10.66 -11.31 18.37
C ALA A 19 9.37 -10.70 18.95
N LEU A 20 8.47 -11.51 19.48
CA LEU A 20 7.25 -11.05 20.15
C LEU A 20 7.57 -10.23 21.40
N ARG A 21 8.54 -10.67 22.21
CA ARG A 21 8.97 -9.95 23.40
C ARG A 21 9.55 -8.57 23.06
N HIS A 22 10.42 -8.50 22.06
CA HIS A 22 10.97 -7.22 21.59
C HIS A 22 9.88 -6.29 21.04
N ASN A 23 8.98 -6.82 20.24
CA ASN A 23 7.89 -6.04 19.69
C ASN A 23 6.93 -5.52 20.77
N TYR A 24 6.62 -6.37 21.77
CA TYR A 24 5.79 -5.96 22.90
C TYR A 24 6.45 -4.88 23.76
N ARG A 25 7.77 -4.95 23.98
CA ARG A 25 8.53 -3.90 24.70
C ARG A 25 8.49 -2.56 23.98
N SER A 26 8.50 -2.57 22.66
CA SER A 26 8.50 -1.33 21.84
C SER A 26 7.10 -0.75 21.65
N ASN A 27 6.09 -1.59 21.49
CA ASN A 27 4.75 -1.19 21.03
C ASN A 27 3.61 -1.57 21.99
N GLY A 28 3.93 -2.20 23.15
CA GLY A 28 2.92 -2.69 24.08
C GLY A 28 1.91 -3.61 23.39
N ARG A 29 0.64 -3.49 23.74
CA ARG A 29 -0.46 -4.29 23.14
C ARG A 29 -0.65 -4.04 21.64
N ASN A 30 -0.20 -2.91 21.13
CA ASN A 30 -0.31 -2.57 19.70
C ASN A 30 0.57 -3.46 18.81
N CYS A 31 1.52 -4.21 19.39
CA CYS A 31 2.35 -5.16 18.63
C CYS A 31 1.54 -6.24 17.90
N PHE A 32 0.35 -6.58 18.41
CA PHE A 32 -0.54 -7.55 17.77
C PHE A 32 -1.33 -6.96 16.59
N ASN A 33 -1.40 -5.64 16.49
CA ASN A 33 -2.09 -4.91 15.42
C ASN A 33 -1.10 -4.24 14.47
N GLN A 34 -0.05 -4.96 14.06
CA GLN A 34 0.92 -4.44 13.11
C GLN A 34 0.25 -4.09 11.78
N SER A 35 0.39 -2.85 11.35
CA SER A 35 -0.22 -2.39 10.11
C SER A 35 0.56 -1.25 9.47
N SER A 36 0.62 -1.26 8.15
CA SER A 36 1.07 -0.10 7.38
C SER A 36 -0.09 0.84 6.99
N LYS A 37 -1.33 0.50 7.42
CA LYS A 37 -2.50 1.36 7.23
C LYS A 37 -2.32 2.61 8.09
N GLY A 38 -2.64 3.77 7.53
CA GLY A 38 -2.48 5.05 8.23
C GLY A 38 -1.11 5.72 8.06
N LEU A 39 -0.07 5.01 7.60
CA LEU A 39 1.18 5.64 7.23
C LEU A 39 1.05 6.40 5.90
N THR A 40 1.53 7.64 5.89
CA THR A 40 1.57 8.46 4.68
C THR A 40 2.59 7.94 3.66
N VAL A 41 2.48 8.35 2.40
CA VAL A 41 3.47 8.00 1.36
C VAL A 41 4.87 8.45 1.75
N LYS A 42 5.00 9.63 2.37
CA LYS A 42 6.28 10.17 2.84
C LYS A 42 6.91 9.27 3.91
N GLU A 43 6.13 8.84 4.89
CA GLU A 43 6.59 7.94 5.96
C GLU A 43 6.99 6.56 5.42
N LYS A 44 6.17 5.93 4.57
CA LYS A 44 6.51 4.65 3.93
C LYS A 44 7.81 4.74 3.14
N THR A 45 8.00 5.84 2.40
CA THR A 45 9.22 6.09 1.63
C THR A 45 10.43 6.27 2.56
N ARG A 46 10.30 7.08 3.63
CA ARG A 46 11.36 7.29 4.61
C ARG A 46 11.79 5.98 5.28
N ILE A 47 10.82 5.18 5.76
CA ILE A 47 11.08 3.88 6.38
C ILE A 47 11.84 2.97 5.42
N THR A 48 11.44 2.95 4.15
CA THR A 48 12.11 2.12 3.14
C THR A 48 13.55 2.57 2.92
N LEU A 49 13.80 3.89 2.87
CA LEU A 49 15.15 4.43 2.72
C LEU A 49 16.05 4.10 3.92
N GLU A 50 15.56 4.22 5.15
CA GLU A 50 16.31 3.84 6.35
C GLU A 50 16.76 2.37 6.32
N ILE A 51 15.92 1.48 5.77
CA ILE A 51 16.24 0.05 5.61
C ILE A 51 17.26 -0.16 4.47
N VAL A 52 17.10 0.54 3.34
CA VAL A 52 17.99 0.41 2.18
C VAL A 52 19.38 0.95 2.50
N GLN A 53 19.47 2.05 3.21
CA GLN A 53 20.71 2.67 3.67
C GLN A 53 21.37 1.93 4.85
N LYS A 54 20.76 0.80 5.30
CA LYS A 54 21.23 0.00 6.43
C LYS A 54 21.28 0.75 7.78
N VAL A 55 20.56 1.85 7.91
CA VAL A 55 20.41 2.57 9.19
C VAL A 55 19.64 1.69 10.19
N LEU A 56 18.63 0.96 9.70
CA LEU A 56 17.86 -0.01 10.48
C LEU A 56 17.82 -1.36 9.78
N SER A 57 17.93 -2.43 10.57
CA SER A 57 17.63 -3.78 10.07
C SER A 57 16.10 -3.97 9.92
N LEU A 58 15.68 -4.94 9.11
CA LEU A 58 14.25 -5.25 8.92
C LEU A 58 13.50 -5.51 10.25
N PRO A 59 14.04 -6.32 11.20
CA PRO A 59 13.41 -6.50 12.51
C PRO A 59 13.32 -5.20 13.30
N GLN A 60 14.40 -4.41 13.36
CA GLN A 60 14.41 -3.14 14.09
C GLN A 60 13.38 -2.15 13.52
N ALA A 61 13.28 -2.03 12.20
CA ALA A 61 12.28 -1.21 11.54
C ALA A 61 10.86 -1.71 11.84
N SER A 62 10.64 -3.04 11.84
CA SER A 62 9.36 -3.64 12.20
C SER A 62 8.93 -3.27 13.62
N TYR A 63 9.83 -3.31 14.58
CA TYR A 63 9.53 -2.94 15.97
C TYR A 63 9.32 -1.44 16.14
N LYS A 64 10.16 -0.62 15.50
CA LYS A 64 10.09 0.85 15.60
C LYS A 64 8.81 1.43 15.02
N TYR A 65 8.40 0.91 13.86
CA TYR A 65 7.27 1.47 13.10
C TYR A 65 5.99 0.64 13.21
N ASN A 66 6.01 -0.44 13.97
CA ASN A 66 4.90 -1.39 14.11
C ASN A 66 4.33 -1.88 12.77
N VAL A 67 5.23 -2.17 11.81
CA VAL A 67 4.90 -2.67 10.47
C VAL A 67 5.46 -4.08 10.31
N PRO A 68 4.70 -5.03 9.73
CA PRO A 68 5.19 -6.40 9.52
C PRO A 68 6.49 -6.41 8.70
N SER A 69 7.47 -7.22 9.13
CA SER A 69 8.75 -7.34 8.44
C SER A 69 8.62 -7.84 7.00
N SER A 70 7.61 -8.66 6.72
CA SER A 70 7.26 -9.10 5.36
C SER A 70 6.85 -7.93 4.45
N THR A 71 6.12 -6.96 4.98
CA THR A 71 5.73 -5.73 4.27
C THR A 71 6.96 -4.86 3.99
N LEU A 72 7.83 -4.69 4.99
CA LEU A 72 9.09 -3.93 4.83
C LEU A 72 10.03 -4.59 3.82
N SER A 73 10.09 -5.91 3.79
CA SER A 73 10.87 -6.66 2.79
C SER A 73 10.33 -6.42 1.37
N LYS A 74 9.01 -6.42 1.19
CA LYS A 74 8.37 -6.08 -0.10
C LYS A 74 8.73 -4.66 -0.55
N TRP A 75 8.68 -3.67 0.34
CA TRP A 75 9.05 -2.30 0.02
C TRP A 75 10.53 -2.16 -0.36
N LYS A 76 11.42 -2.83 0.39
CA LYS A 76 12.85 -2.88 0.07
C LYS A 76 13.12 -3.47 -1.31
N ASN A 77 12.47 -4.59 -1.65
CA ASN A 77 12.62 -5.23 -2.95
C ASN A 77 12.04 -4.36 -4.07
N LEU A 78 10.88 -3.74 -3.85
CA LEU A 78 10.29 -2.81 -4.79
C LEU A 78 11.21 -1.61 -5.07
N HIS A 79 11.82 -1.04 -4.03
CA HIS A 79 12.81 0.04 -4.21
C HIS A 79 14.01 -0.40 -5.06
N LYS A 80 14.49 -1.64 -4.89
CA LYS A 80 15.58 -2.18 -5.72
C LYS A 80 15.20 -2.31 -7.20
N THR A 81 13.92 -2.63 -7.49
CA THR A 81 13.44 -2.87 -8.84
C THR A 81 13.09 -1.58 -9.59
N VAL A 82 12.36 -0.68 -8.95
CA VAL A 82 11.76 0.52 -9.59
C VAL A 82 12.35 1.85 -9.09
N GLY A 83 13.30 1.80 -8.17
CA GLY A 83 13.90 2.98 -7.57
C GLY A 83 12.95 3.79 -6.68
N LEU A 84 13.41 4.97 -6.25
CA LEU A 84 12.69 5.83 -5.31
C LEU A 84 11.39 6.42 -5.90
N GLN A 85 11.44 6.84 -7.16
CA GLN A 85 10.27 7.44 -7.82
C GLN A 85 9.18 6.41 -8.07
N GLY A 86 9.53 5.22 -8.54
CA GLY A 86 8.60 4.12 -8.74
C GLY A 86 7.96 3.64 -7.43
N LEU A 87 8.74 3.63 -6.34
CA LEU A 87 8.23 3.31 -5.01
C LEU A 87 7.18 4.34 -4.52
N ARG A 88 7.42 5.65 -4.72
CA ARG A 88 6.45 6.70 -4.39
C ARG A 88 5.16 6.54 -5.19
N PHE A 89 5.28 6.37 -6.50
CA PHE A 89 4.14 6.15 -7.38
C PHE A 89 3.32 4.92 -6.97
N TYR A 90 3.99 3.82 -6.61
CA TYR A 90 3.33 2.63 -6.09
C TYR A 90 2.51 2.92 -4.82
N PHE A 91 3.09 3.64 -3.85
CA PHE A 91 2.38 3.99 -2.62
C PHE A 91 1.19 4.92 -2.86
N GLU A 92 1.33 5.90 -3.74
CA GLU A 92 0.25 6.82 -4.12
C GLU A 92 -0.92 6.07 -4.78
N THR A 93 -0.61 5.14 -5.69
CA THR A 93 -1.60 4.31 -6.36
C THR A 93 -2.34 3.41 -5.38
N GLN A 94 -1.63 2.82 -4.43
CA GLN A 94 -2.25 1.99 -3.38
C GLN A 94 -3.17 2.81 -2.46
N MET A 95 -2.79 4.04 -2.11
CA MET A 95 -3.64 4.92 -1.31
C MET A 95 -4.89 5.39 -2.05
N LYS A 96 -4.79 5.63 -3.36
CA LYS A 96 -5.95 5.94 -4.20
C LYS A 96 -6.92 4.76 -4.28
N LYS A 97 -6.43 3.53 -4.45
CA LYS A 97 -7.24 2.31 -4.44
C LYS A 97 -7.97 2.11 -3.10
N GLN A 98 -7.34 2.41 -1.97
CA GLN A 98 -7.99 2.30 -0.65
C GLN A 98 -9.10 3.34 -0.45
N LYS A 99 -9.00 4.53 -1.06
CA LYS A 99 -10.07 5.53 -1.02
C LYS A 99 -11.25 5.20 -1.96
N GLN A 100 -11.03 4.36 -2.97
CA GLN A 100 -12.08 3.95 -3.92
C GLN A 100 -12.91 2.75 -3.43
N VAL A 101 -12.55 2.12 -2.31
CA VAL A 101 -13.29 0.97 -1.75
C VAL A 101 -14.56 1.37 -0.98
N ASP A 102 -14.83 2.68 -0.83
CA ASP A 102 -16.13 3.18 -0.37
C ASP A 102 -17.17 3.36 -1.51
N CYS A 103 -16.97 2.70 -2.66
CA CYS A 103 -18.09 2.48 -3.56
C CYS A 103 -19.07 1.50 -2.89
N PRO A 104 -20.32 1.88 -2.69
CA PRO A 104 -21.34 0.93 -2.23
C PRO A 104 -21.33 -0.27 -3.15
N ALA A 105 -21.28 -1.48 -2.58
CA ALA A 105 -21.32 -2.71 -3.37
C ALA A 105 -22.48 -2.60 -4.38
N PRO A 106 -22.23 -2.88 -5.67
CA PRO A 106 -23.29 -2.77 -6.68
C PRO A 106 -24.48 -3.64 -6.22
N PRO A 107 -25.70 -3.15 -6.33
CA PRO A 107 -26.87 -3.93 -5.96
C PRO A 107 -26.83 -5.26 -6.70
N LYS A 108 -26.99 -6.37 -5.97
CA LYS A 108 -26.91 -7.73 -6.51
C LYS A 108 -27.99 -8.05 -7.57
N VAL A 109 -28.93 -7.16 -7.76
CA VAL A 109 -29.97 -7.21 -8.79
C VAL A 109 -29.69 -6.04 -9.71
N TYR A 110 -29.24 -6.33 -10.93
CA TYR A 110 -29.11 -5.32 -11.99
C TYR A 110 -30.51 -4.95 -12.47
N ASP A 111 -31.08 -3.93 -11.86
CA ASP A 111 -32.31 -3.32 -12.35
C ASP A 111 -32.03 -2.66 -13.72
N GLU A 112 -32.99 -2.77 -14.63
CA GLU A 112 -32.86 -2.24 -16.01
C GLU A 112 -32.52 -0.74 -16.00
N ALA A 113 -33.01 -0.01 -15.01
CA ALA A 113 -32.69 1.38 -14.76
C ALA A 113 -31.18 1.61 -14.42
N TYR A 114 -30.56 0.69 -13.69
CA TYR A 114 -29.15 0.74 -13.34
C TYR A 114 -28.26 0.46 -14.56
N VAL A 115 -28.63 -0.54 -15.37
CA VAL A 115 -27.92 -0.84 -16.62
C VAL A 115 -27.96 0.36 -17.57
N LYS A 116 -29.13 0.96 -17.77
CA LYS A 116 -29.31 2.18 -18.58
C LYS A 116 -28.48 3.35 -18.08
N LYS A 117 -28.35 3.52 -16.76
CA LYS A 117 -27.51 4.55 -16.17
C LYS A 117 -26.04 4.34 -16.49
N LEU A 118 -25.56 3.11 -16.36
CA LEU A 118 -24.17 2.74 -16.69
C LEU A 118 -23.86 2.91 -18.18
N GLU A 119 -24.79 2.53 -19.06
CA GLU A 119 -24.65 2.73 -20.50
C GLU A 119 -24.52 4.22 -20.85
N ASN A 120 -25.33 5.08 -20.24
CA ASN A 120 -25.27 6.52 -20.42
C ASN A 120 -23.97 7.13 -19.92
N GLU A 121 -23.45 6.67 -18.76
CA GLU A 121 -22.15 7.10 -18.23
C GLU A 121 -21.00 6.66 -19.14
N LEU A 122 -21.08 5.45 -19.67
CA LEU A 122 -20.10 4.90 -20.61
C LEU A 122 -20.12 5.66 -21.94
N LEU A 123 -21.28 6.07 -22.42
CA LEU A 123 -21.45 6.87 -23.63
C LEU A 123 -20.83 8.27 -23.46
N LYS A 124 -21.07 8.91 -22.31
CA LYS A 124 -20.46 10.20 -21.96
C LYS A 124 -18.93 10.10 -21.89
N ALA A 125 -18.40 9.09 -21.19
CA ALA A 125 -16.97 8.89 -21.08
C ALA A 125 -16.30 8.62 -22.45
N ARG A 126 -16.96 7.86 -23.33
CA ARG A 126 -16.47 7.64 -24.70
C ARG A 126 -16.47 8.94 -25.53
N ALA A 127 -17.48 9.78 -25.38
CA ALA A 127 -17.53 11.09 -26.06
C ALA A 127 -16.42 12.03 -25.58
N GLU A 128 -16.16 12.08 -24.26
CA GLU A 128 -15.06 12.86 -23.67
C GLU A 128 -13.69 12.38 -24.18
N VAL A 129 -13.46 11.07 -24.21
CA VAL A 129 -12.22 10.50 -24.75
C VAL A 129 -12.04 10.83 -26.23
N ALA A 130 -13.11 10.76 -27.03
CA ALA A 130 -13.06 11.12 -28.45
C ALA A 130 -12.75 12.62 -28.65
N PHE A 131 -13.35 13.49 -27.84
CA PHE A 131 -13.07 14.93 -27.83
C PHE A 131 -11.60 15.22 -27.46
N LEU A 132 -11.11 14.63 -26.40
CA LEU A 132 -9.71 14.78 -25.98
C LEU A 132 -8.71 14.28 -27.01
N LYS A 133 -9.02 13.19 -27.72
CA LYS A 133 -8.19 12.70 -28.83
C LYS A 133 -8.12 13.71 -29.98
N LYS A 134 -9.27 14.29 -30.36
CA LYS A 134 -9.32 15.34 -31.42
C LYS A 134 -8.57 16.60 -30.99
N LEU A 135 -8.77 17.05 -29.77
CA LEU A 135 -8.05 18.21 -29.22
C LEU A 135 -6.54 18.00 -29.22
N ARG A 136 -6.09 16.82 -28.82
CA ARG A 136 -4.66 16.46 -28.83
C ARG A 136 -4.10 16.47 -30.26
N ALA A 137 -4.83 15.96 -31.22
CA ALA A 137 -4.41 15.95 -32.61
C ALA A 137 -4.30 17.38 -33.18
N LEU A 138 -5.22 18.27 -32.84
CA LEU A 138 -5.17 19.68 -33.22
C LEU A 138 -3.96 20.41 -32.64
N ILE A 139 -3.68 20.19 -31.34
CA ILE A 139 -2.52 20.81 -30.68
C ILE A 139 -1.20 20.29 -31.29
N GLN A 140 -1.14 19.02 -31.69
CA GLN A 140 0.04 18.49 -32.39
C GLN A 140 0.21 19.11 -33.76
N ALA A 141 -0.88 19.26 -34.55
CA ALA A 141 -0.84 19.88 -35.87
C ALA A 141 -0.47 21.38 -35.81
N GLU A 142 -0.76 22.08 -34.74
CA GLU A 142 -0.33 23.48 -34.54
C GLU A 142 1.16 23.61 -34.18
N LYS A 143 1.75 22.59 -33.53
CA LYS A 143 3.16 22.60 -33.17
C LYS A 143 4.11 22.24 -34.33
N GLU A 144 3.58 21.63 -35.38
CA GLU A 144 4.31 21.23 -36.59
C GLU A 144 4.28 22.27 -37.71
N LYS A 145 3.58 23.41 -37.48
CA LYS A 145 3.59 24.59 -38.36
C LYS A 145 4.57 25.66 -37.89
#